data_30e128ad04a5aaebfbf9836901b03a7f
#
_entry.id   30e128ad04a5aaebfbf9836901b03a7f
#
_cell.length_a   1.000
_cell.length_b   1.000
_cell.length_c   1.000
_cell.angle_alpha   90.00
_cell.angle_beta   90.00
_cell.angle_gamma   90.00
#
_symmetry.space_group_name_H-M   'P 1'
#
loop_
_entity.id
_entity.type
_entity.pdbx_description
1 polymer ?
#
loop_
_entity_poly.entity_id
_entity_poly.type
_entity_poly.pdbx_seq_one_letter_code
_entity_poly.pdbx_strand_id
1 'polypeptide(L)'
;MPTAQDIERYRQNWQDEIDSAARYRAMADGEARSGLVTVYRDLAAMEDKHAAFWERRLADAGTPAGPRRIGWRTRVLVWLARRFGAGLVLPTIAAGEHRDRNDYLAQGETHGTRMAAQERNHARILGLLASGTSGVEGGILAQLEGRHRNMGGNALRAAVLGANDGLCSNLSLVTGVAGAAPSGHAVLLAGIAGLVAGAFSMALGEWVSVTSARELAQREVATEEDELEATPEDEREELQLIYEAKGLSAAEADQLSRELLARPRTALEVLTREELGIDPGDLGGSPWTAAGTSFALFAVGAAIPVLPLVFVSGWAAVGVSASISALALFGIGAAITVLTGRSVWRTGLRQLVLGMSAAGSTFTIGRLVGVAIG
;
A
#
# COMPACT_ATOMS: atom_id res chain seq x y z
N MET A 1 -35.13 -9.55 19.84
CA MET A 1 -34.11 -10.59 19.59
C MET A 1 -33.33 -10.17 18.34
N PRO A 2 -32.04 -10.31 18.32
CA PRO A 2 -31.24 -10.00 17.13
C PRO A 2 -31.66 -10.89 15.96
N THR A 3 -31.64 -10.33 14.75
CA THR A 3 -31.91 -11.06 13.51
C THR A 3 -30.73 -11.95 13.12
N ALA A 4 -30.92 -12.89 12.18
CA ALA A 4 -29.81 -13.68 11.65
C ALA A 4 -28.69 -12.79 11.03
N GLN A 5 -29.09 -11.67 10.45
CA GLN A 5 -28.16 -10.69 9.89
C GLN A 5 -27.35 -9.95 10.98
N ASP A 6 -27.97 -9.65 12.12
CA ASP A 6 -27.28 -9.07 13.27
C ASP A 6 -26.25 -10.05 13.87
N ILE A 7 -26.60 -11.32 13.98
CA ILE A 7 -25.70 -12.37 14.49
C ILE A 7 -24.46 -12.52 13.57
N GLU A 8 -24.65 -12.48 12.26
CA GLU A 8 -23.53 -12.55 11.32
C GLU A 8 -22.63 -11.32 11.42
N ARG A 9 -23.22 -10.12 11.58
CA ARG A 9 -22.48 -8.89 11.84
C ARG A 9 -21.69 -8.96 13.14
N TYR A 10 -22.26 -9.49 14.23
CA TYR A 10 -21.55 -9.67 15.50
C TYR A 10 -20.37 -10.63 15.37
N ARG A 11 -20.51 -11.70 14.57
CA ARG A 11 -19.39 -12.61 14.28
C ARG A 11 -18.29 -11.95 13.50
N GLN A 12 -18.66 -11.13 12.52
CA GLN A 12 -17.69 -10.39 11.71
C GLN A 12 -16.92 -9.40 12.59
N ASN A 13 -17.62 -8.57 13.37
CA ASN A 13 -17.00 -7.62 14.29
C ASN A 13 -16.07 -8.36 15.29
N TRP A 14 -16.52 -9.44 15.86
CA TRP A 14 -15.71 -10.26 16.76
C TRP A 14 -14.43 -10.80 16.10
N GLN A 15 -14.50 -11.24 14.86
CA GLN A 15 -13.34 -11.71 14.11
C GLN A 15 -12.38 -10.58 13.81
N ASP A 16 -12.88 -9.41 13.45
CA ASP A 16 -12.07 -8.24 13.10
C ASP A 16 -11.26 -7.77 14.33
N GLU A 17 -11.85 -7.77 15.54
CA GLU A 17 -11.15 -7.44 16.79
C GLU A 17 -10.04 -8.43 17.14
N ILE A 18 -10.27 -9.73 16.96
CA ILE A 18 -9.23 -10.76 17.16
C ILE A 18 -8.08 -10.54 16.20
N ASP A 19 -8.38 -10.22 14.95
CA ASP A 19 -7.40 -9.97 13.92
C ASP A 19 -6.61 -8.69 14.19
N SER A 20 -7.25 -7.61 14.67
CA SER A 20 -6.60 -6.36 15.09
C SER A 20 -5.67 -6.59 16.27
N ALA A 21 -6.13 -7.27 17.32
CA ALA A 21 -5.29 -7.61 18.46
C ALA A 21 -4.02 -8.38 18.06
N ALA A 22 -4.15 -9.34 17.14
CA ALA A 22 -3.02 -10.13 16.67
C ALA A 22 -2.01 -9.29 15.85
N ARG A 23 -2.51 -8.35 15.03
CA ARG A 23 -1.68 -7.42 14.25
C ARG A 23 -0.87 -6.52 15.18
N TYR A 24 -1.50 -5.90 16.19
CA TYR A 24 -0.81 -5.05 17.16
C TYR A 24 0.25 -5.80 17.97
N ARG A 25 -0.02 -7.03 18.40
CA ARG A 25 0.99 -7.87 19.05
C ARG A 25 2.20 -8.13 18.16
N ALA A 26 1.96 -8.44 16.88
CA ALA A 26 3.04 -8.66 15.93
C ALA A 26 3.88 -7.39 15.68
N MET A 27 3.25 -6.22 15.68
CA MET A 27 3.94 -4.94 15.58
C MET A 27 4.78 -4.66 16.83
N ALA A 28 4.25 -4.96 18.03
CA ALA A 28 5.00 -4.85 19.28
C ALA A 28 6.23 -5.78 19.31
N ASP A 29 6.09 -7.01 18.80
CA ASP A 29 7.18 -8.00 18.73
C ASP A 29 8.30 -7.58 17.76
N GLY A 30 8.00 -6.82 16.72
CA GLY A 30 8.94 -6.37 15.69
C GLY A 30 9.48 -4.94 15.91
N GLU A 31 9.08 -4.25 16.99
CA GLU A 31 9.46 -2.86 17.26
C GLU A 31 10.62 -2.77 18.24
N ALA A 32 11.64 -1.96 17.90
CA ALA A 32 12.82 -1.77 18.74
C ALA A 32 12.65 -0.65 19.79
N ARG A 33 11.72 0.30 19.56
CA ARG A 33 11.49 1.46 20.43
C ARG A 33 10.54 1.09 21.55
N SER A 34 11.04 1.06 22.79
CA SER A 34 10.29 0.62 23.98
C SER A 34 8.94 1.35 24.17
N GLY A 35 8.89 2.67 23.89
CA GLY A 35 7.65 3.45 23.97
C GLY A 35 6.58 2.95 23.02
N LEU A 36 6.95 2.63 21.78
CA LEU A 36 6.01 2.11 20.79
C LEU A 36 5.57 0.67 21.07
N VAL A 37 6.47 -0.15 21.63
CA VAL A 37 6.10 -1.49 22.10
C VAL A 37 4.96 -1.42 23.11
N THR A 38 5.02 -0.47 24.04
CA THR A 38 3.96 -0.26 25.03
C THR A 38 2.65 0.16 24.35
N VAL A 39 2.71 1.15 23.43
CA VAL A 39 1.53 1.61 22.69
C VAL A 39 0.87 0.47 21.94
N TYR A 40 1.62 -0.33 21.18
CA TYR A 40 1.05 -1.46 20.44
C TYR A 40 0.45 -2.54 21.34
N ARG A 41 1.04 -2.79 22.51
CA ARG A 41 0.47 -3.72 23.51
C ARG A 41 -0.81 -3.21 24.13
N ASP A 42 -0.89 -1.92 24.41
CA ASP A 42 -2.10 -1.28 24.96
C ASP A 42 -3.24 -1.31 23.93
N LEU A 43 -2.95 -1.02 22.66
CA LEU A 43 -3.91 -1.19 21.56
C LEU A 43 -4.40 -2.64 21.48
N ALA A 44 -3.50 -3.63 21.48
CA ALA A 44 -3.89 -5.04 21.45
C ALA A 44 -4.78 -5.45 22.64
N ALA A 45 -4.51 -4.93 23.84
CA ALA A 45 -5.32 -5.19 25.01
C ALA A 45 -6.70 -4.54 24.94
N MET A 46 -6.84 -3.44 24.20
CA MET A 46 -8.11 -2.78 23.97
C MET A 46 -8.97 -3.57 22.99
N GLU A 47 -8.39 -4.08 21.90
CA GLU A 47 -9.09 -4.97 20.97
C GLU A 47 -9.56 -6.27 21.61
N ASP A 48 -8.79 -6.81 22.57
CA ASP A 48 -9.27 -7.98 23.35
C ASP A 48 -10.53 -7.67 24.16
N LYS A 49 -10.68 -6.44 24.66
CA LYS A 49 -11.91 -6.03 25.37
C LYS A 49 -13.08 -5.86 24.42
N HIS A 50 -12.82 -5.33 23.21
CA HIS A 50 -13.84 -5.25 22.15
C HIS A 50 -14.29 -6.64 21.71
N ALA A 51 -13.35 -7.55 21.47
CA ALA A 51 -13.68 -8.96 21.18
C ALA A 51 -14.55 -9.60 22.27
N ALA A 52 -14.21 -9.36 23.55
CA ALA A 52 -15.00 -9.87 24.69
C ALA A 52 -16.40 -9.24 24.79
N PHE A 53 -16.59 -8.01 24.30
CA PHE A 53 -17.91 -7.40 24.19
C PHE A 53 -18.77 -8.15 23.16
N TRP A 54 -18.22 -8.43 21.97
CA TRP A 54 -18.95 -9.17 20.93
C TRP A 54 -19.19 -10.64 21.30
N GLU A 55 -18.27 -11.27 22.04
CA GLU A 55 -18.47 -12.62 22.61
C GLU A 55 -19.71 -12.68 23.50
N ARG A 56 -19.88 -11.68 24.37
CA ARG A 56 -21.07 -11.58 25.22
C ARG A 56 -22.33 -11.37 24.40
N ARG A 57 -22.30 -10.49 23.39
CA ARG A 57 -23.45 -10.28 22.50
C ARG A 57 -23.87 -11.54 21.74
N LEU A 58 -22.90 -12.32 21.27
CA LEU A 58 -23.16 -13.61 20.63
C LEU A 58 -23.73 -14.63 21.60
N ALA A 59 -23.22 -14.68 22.81
CA ALA A 59 -23.77 -15.58 23.86
C ALA A 59 -25.21 -15.20 24.23
N ASP A 60 -25.52 -13.93 24.40
CA ASP A 60 -26.85 -13.39 24.67
C ASP A 60 -27.84 -13.69 23.53
N ALA A 61 -27.32 -13.78 22.30
CA ALA A 61 -28.11 -14.20 21.12
C ALA A 61 -28.25 -15.74 20.98
N GLY A 62 -27.78 -16.52 21.94
CA GLY A 62 -27.83 -17.98 21.91
C GLY A 62 -26.87 -18.64 20.91
N THR A 63 -25.92 -17.94 20.39
CA THR A 63 -24.92 -18.40 19.40
C THR A 63 -23.51 -18.11 19.89
N PRO A 64 -23.00 -18.79 20.92
CA PRO A 64 -21.70 -18.45 21.51
C PRO A 64 -20.57 -18.48 20.48
N ALA A 65 -19.63 -17.55 20.65
CA ALA A 65 -18.45 -17.45 19.82
C ALA A 65 -17.59 -18.73 19.94
N GLY A 66 -16.93 -19.08 18.86
CA GLY A 66 -15.97 -20.19 18.81
C GLY A 66 -14.62 -19.82 19.44
N PRO A 67 -13.61 -20.71 19.33
CA PRO A 67 -12.27 -20.40 19.77
C PRO A 67 -11.68 -19.24 18.93
N ARG A 68 -10.98 -18.30 19.59
CA ARG A 68 -10.31 -17.19 18.93
C ARG A 68 -9.23 -17.69 17.95
N ARG A 69 -9.43 -17.48 16.69
CA ARG A 69 -8.49 -17.86 15.62
C ARG A 69 -8.29 -16.69 14.68
N ILE A 70 -7.04 -16.37 14.38
CA ILE A 70 -6.70 -15.31 13.42
C ILE A 70 -7.02 -15.77 11.98
N GLY A 71 -7.54 -14.85 11.19
CA GLY A 71 -7.83 -15.04 9.78
C GLY A 71 -6.57 -15.29 8.95
N TRP A 72 -6.71 -15.85 7.75
CA TRP A 72 -5.58 -16.14 6.87
C TRP A 72 -4.83 -14.86 6.45
N ARG A 73 -5.57 -13.78 6.18
CA ARG A 73 -5.03 -12.47 5.83
C ARG A 73 -4.18 -11.91 6.98
N THR A 74 -4.68 -11.97 8.20
CA THR A 74 -3.95 -11.53 9.40
C THR A 74 -2.69 -12.36 9.62
N ARG A 75 -2.71 -13.69 9.37
CA ARG A 75 -1.50 -14.51 9.42
C ARG A 75 -0.41 -14.02 8.45
N VAL A 76 -0.80 -13.63 7.24
CA VAL A 76 0.13 -13.06 6.25
C VAL A 76 0.66 -11.71 6.73
N LEU A 77 -0.18 -10.81 7.21
CA LEU A 77 0.22 -9.49 7.72
C LEU A 77 1.14 -9.61 8.95
N VAL A 78 0.83 -10.50 9.89
CA VAL A 78 1.67 -10.82 11.05
C VAL A 78 3.05 -11.34 10.62
N TRP A 79 3.11 -12.24 9.63
CA TRP A 79 4.36 -12.73 9.08
C TRP A 79 5.17 -11.61 8.41
N LEU A 80 4.52 -10.74 7.62
CA LEU A 80 5.14 -9.58 7.00
C LEU A 80 5.68 -8.59 8.05
N ALA A 81 4.89 -8.28 9.09
CA ALA A 81 5.31 -7.40 10.17
C ALA A 81 6.56 -7.91 10.90
N ARG A 82 6.58 -9.21 11.23
CA ARG A 82 7.71 -9.85 11.90
C ARG A 82 8.96 -9.95 11.02
N ARG A 83 8.79 -10.14 9.70
CA ARG A 83 9.92 -10.37 8.78
C ARG A 83 10.52 -9.06 8.25
N PHE A 84 9.70 -8.03 8.04
CA PHE A 84 10.09 -6.78 7.37
C PHE A 84 9.84 -5.53 8.23
N GLY A 85 9.33 -5.68 9.44
CA GLY A 85 9.03 -4.60 10.37
C GLY A 85 7.60 -4.06 10.29
N ALA A 86 7.18 -3.37 11.35
CA ALA A 86 5.83 -2.81 11.49
C ALA A 86 5.49 -1.78 10.40
N GLY A 87 6.47 -1.00 9.94
CA GLY A 87 6.27 0.07 8.94
C GLY A 87 5.66 -0.41 7.61
N LEU A 88 5.95 -1.66 7.20
CA LEU A 88 5.38 -2.22 5.96
C LEU A 88 3.86 -2.45 6.04
N VAL A 89 3.35 -2.85 7.19
CA VAL A 89 1.94 -3.22 7.38
C VAL A 89 1.10 -2.09 7.98
N LEU A 90 1.73 -1.12 8.61
CA LEU A 90 1.09 -0.01 9.33
C LEU A 90 0.06 0.75 8.49
N PRO A 91 0.31 1.14 7.21
CA PRO A 91 -0.69 1.82 6.38
C PRO A 91 -1.94 0.98 6.12
N THR A 92 -1.75 -0.33 5.98
CA THR A 92 -2.86 -1.28 5.75
C THR A 92 -3.72 -1.44 7.00
N ILE A 93 -3.09 -1.45 8.18
CA ILE A 93 -3.77 -1.55 9.48
C ILE A 93 -4.54 -0.25 9.76
N ALA A 94 -3.89 0.91 9.61
CA ALA A 94 -4.54 2.21 9.80
C ALA A 94 -5.78 2.41 8.89
N ALA A 95 -5.73 1.94 7.64
CA ALA A 95 -6.88 1.97 6.74
C ALA A 95 -8.01 1.01 7.17
N GLY A 96 -7.71 -0.04 7.95
CA GLY A 96 -8.68 -0.93 8.58
C GLY A 96 -9.47 -0.19 9.68
N GLU A 97 -8.77 0.39 10.64
CA GLU A 97 -9.33 1.13 11.77
C GLU A 97 -10.30 2.25 11.34
N HIS A 98 -10.01 2.92 10.21
CA HIS A 98 -10.92 3.94 9.67
C HIS A 98 -12.26 3.36 9.20
N ARG A 99 -12.29 2.11 8.74
CA ARG A 99 -13.52 1.42 8.34
C ARG A 99 -14.29 0.96 9.57
N ASP A 100 -13.62 0.32 10.50
CA ASP A 100 -14.21 -0.23 11.72
C ASP A 100 -14.89 0.87 12.55
N ARG A 101 -14.26 2.06 12.63
CA ARG A 101 -14.89 3.26 13.22
C ARG A 101 -16.23 3.62 12.58
N ASN A 102 -16.29 3.67 11.24
CA ASN A 102 -17.49 4.08 10.53
C ASN A 102 -18.61 3.03 10.71
N ASP A 103 -18.24 1.76 10.73
CA ASP A 103 -19.16 0.65 10.95
C ASP A 103 -19.74 0.70 12.36
N TYR A 104 -18.95 0.99 13.39
CA TYR A 104 -19.45 1.12 14.78
C TYR A 104 -20.33 2.36 15.01
N LEU A 105 -20.09 3.47 14.31
CA LEU A 105 -20.98 4.62 14.38
C LEU A 105 -22.39 4.33 13.82
N ALA A 106 -22.50 3.41 12.87
CA ALA A 106 -23.75 3.01 12.25
C ALA A 106 -24.51 1.93 13.04
N GLN A 107 -23.89 1.31 14.06
CA GLN A 107 -24.46 0.20 14.81
C GLN A 107 -25.09 0.66 16.13
N GLY A 108 -26.39 0.39 16.31
CA GLY A 108 -27.14 0.77 17.53
C GLY A 108 -26.61 0.12 18.82
N GLU A 109 -25.99 -1.07 18.71
CA GLU A 109 -25.47 -1.84 19.83
C GLU A 109 -24.21 -1.23 20.46
N THR A 110 -23.51 -0.41 19.72
CA THR A 110 -22.32 0.34 20.19
C THR A 110 -22.67 1.72 20.73
N HIS A 111 -23.93 2.17 20.55
CA HIS A 111 -24.41 3.43 21.12
C HIS A 111 -24.30 3.39 22.66
N GLY A 112 -23.68 4.42 23.24
CA GLY A 112 -23.43 4.50 24.68
C GLY A 112 -22.18 3.73 25.15
N THR A 113 -21.48 3.02 24.26
CA THR A 113 -20.14 2.47 24.52
C THR A 113 -19.05 3.45 24.10
N ARG A 114 -17.82 3.22 24.57
CA ARG A 114 -16.65 4.01 24.14
C ARG A 114 -15.97 3.46 22.88
N MET A 115 -16.47 2.38 22.26
CA MET A 115 -15.81 1.68 21.15
C MET A 115 -15.53 2.60 19.95
N ALA A 116 -16.55 3.27 19.42
CA ALA A 116 -16.36 4.20 18.31
C ALA A 116 -15.39 5.37 18.60
N ALA A 117 -15.29 5.79 19.87
CA ALA A 117 -14.31 6.81 20.30
C ALA A 117 -12.90 6.21 20.42
N GLN A 118 -12.79 4.98 20.85
CA GLN A 118 -11.53 4.24 20.95
C GLN A 118 -10.96 3.96 19.56
N GLU A 119 -11.79 3.50 18.60
CA GLU A 119 -11.37 3.31 17.20
C GLU A 119 -10.90 4.62 16.54
N ARG A 120 -11.51 5.77 16.87
CA ARG A 120 -10.99 7.07 16.42
C ARG A 120 -9.60 7.35 16.95
N ASN A 121 -9.34 7.01 18.22
CA ASN A 121 -8.04 7.21 18.82
C ASN A 121 -7.00 6.24 18.24
N HIS A 122 -7.38 4.97 17.97
CA HIS A 122 -6.53 3.99 17.31
C HIS A 122 -6.13 4.48 15.92
N ALA A 123 -7.10 4.85 15.09
CA ALA A 123 -6.84 5.39 13.75
C ALA A 123 -5.93 6.64 13.78
N ARG A 124 -6.11 7.53 14.78
CA ARG A 124 -5.27 8.71 14.97
C ARG A 124 -3.84 8.36 15.38
N ILE A 125 -3.68 7.47 16.37
CA ILE A 125 -2.35 7.01 16.83
C ILE A 125 -1.60 6.34 15.67
N LEU A 126 -2.26 5.43 14.96
CA LEU A 126 -1.65 4.74 13.81
C LEU A 126 -1.34 5.69 12.66
N GLY A 127 -2.16 6.68 12.41
CA GLY A 127 -1.91 7.74 11.45
C GLY A 127 -0.63 8.51 11.79
N LEU A 128 -0.45 8.92 13.04
CA LEU A 128 0.75 9.59 13.55
C LEU A 128 2.00 8.71 13.41
N LEU A 129 1.88 7.42 13.72
CA LEU A 129 2.99 6.46 13.61
C LEU A 129 3.33 6.14 12.16
N ALA A 130 2.35 6.09 11.28
CA ALA A 130 2.53 5.85 9.85
C ALA A 130 3.23 7.00 9.14
N SER A 131 3.07 8.23 9.63
CA SER A 131 3.70 9.42 9.08
C SER A 131 5.18 9.59 9.44
N GLY A 132 5.73 8.74 10.30
CA GLY A 132 7.16 8.77 10.65
C GLY A 132 7.62 9.99 11.42
N THR A 133 6.70 10.80 11.95
CA THR A 133 7.02 12.03 12.64
C THR A 133 7.54 11.79 14.05
N SER A 134 8.83 12.01 14.23
CA SER A 134 9.40 12.35 15.53
C SER A 134 9.06 13.82 15.83
N GLY A 135 7.82 14.12 16.12
CA GLY A 135 7.39 15.47 16.45
C GLY A 135 5.89 15.65 16.28
N VAL A 136 5.24 15.97 17.37
CA VAL A 136 3.81 16.27 17.47
C VAL A 136 3.53 17.56 16.67
N GLU A 137 2.42 17.55 15.90
CA GLU A 137 1.68 18.74 15.45
C GLU A 137 1.96 19.24 14.02
N GLY A 138 1.37 18.80 13.05
CA GLY A 138 1.21 19.49 11.77
C GLY A 138 0.83 18.57 10.60
N GLY A 139 1.34 17.37 10.56
CA GLY A 139 1.14 16.44 9.45
C GLY A 139 -0.27 15.84 9.28
N ILE A 140 -1.21 16.07 10.19
CA ILE A 140 -2.49 15.36 10.21
C ILE A 140 -3.45 15.84 9.13
N LEU A 141 -3.51 17.14 8.83
CA LEU A 141 -4.43 17.68 7.83
C LEU A 141 -3.94 17.47 6.39
N ALA A 142 -2.63 17.64 6.14
CA ALA A 142 -2.04 17.35 4.83
C ALA A 142 -2.14 15.87 4.45
N GLN A 143 -2.18 14.99 5.44
CA GLN A 143 -2.36 13.54 5.26
C GLN A 143 -3.81 13.12 4.99
N LEU A 144 -4.79 13.90 5.47
CA LEU A 144 -6.20 13.67 5.17
C LEU A 144 -6.57 13.98 3.71
N GLU A 145 -5.78 14.79 3.01
CA GLU A 145 -5.98 15.16 1.60
C GLU A 145 -5.29 14.26 0.56
N GLY A 146 -4.79 13.09 0.93
CA GLY A 146 -4.52 12.02 -0.05
C GLY A 146 -3.18 12.09 -0.78
N ARG A 147 -2.16 12.81 -0.28
CA ARG A 147 -0.79 12.75 -0.80
C ARG A 147 0.12 11.91 0.09
N HIS A 148 -0.19 10.63 0.19
CA HIS A 148 0.59 9.69 1.00
C HIS A 148 1.76 9.10 0.20
N ARG A 149 2.96 9.62 0.41
CA ARG A 149 4.21 8.90 0.16
C ARG A 149 4.60 8.07 1.39
N ASN A 150 3.84 7.05 1.70
CA ASN A 150 4.28 6.03 2.65
C ASN A 150 5.18 5.02 1.94
N MET A 151 6.48 5.05 2.19
CA MET A 151 7.50 4.21 1.53
C MET A 151 7.17 2.70 1.55
N GLY A 152 6.63 2.17 2.64
CA GLY A 152 6.27 0.74 2.73
C GLY A 152 5.08 0.36 1.83
N GLY A 153 4.03 1.14 1.80
CA GLY A 153 2.86 0.91 0.95
C GLY A 153 3.15 1.12 -0.53
N ASN A 154 4.01 2.09 -0.86
CA ASN A 154 4.43 2.37 -2.22
C ASN A 154 5.38 1.29 -2.77
N ALA A 155 6.32 0.77 -1.98
CA ALA A 155 7.22 -0.30 -2.41
C ALA A 155 6.45 -1.58 -2.75
N LEU A 156 5.49 -1.97 -1.91
CA LEU A 156 4.68 -3.17 -2.17
C LEU A 156 3.71 -2.97 -3.35
N ARG A 157 3.15 -1.78 -3.50
CA ARG A 157 2.33 -1.42 -4.67
C ARG A 157 3.17 -1.43 -5.95
N ALA A 158 4.37 -0.85 -5.93
CA ALA A 158 5.30 -0.86 -7.06
C ALA A 158 5.75 -2.30 -7.39
N ALA A 159 6.00 -3.13 -6.38
CA ALA A 159 6.33 -4.53 -6.54
C ALA A 159 5.24 -5.31 -7.28
N VAL A 160 4.00 -5.19 -6.82
CA VAL A 160 2.85 -5.86 -7.44
C VAL A 160 2.63 -5.33 -8.86
N LEU A 161 2.76 -4.01 -9.07
CA LEU A 161 2.60 -3.40 -10.38
C LEU A 161 3.68 -3.87 -11.35
N GLY A 162 4.96 -3.86 -10.95
CA GLY A 162 6.08 -4.30 -11.78
C GLY A 162 5.98 -5.77 -12.18
N ALA A 163 5.70 -6.66 -11.23
CA ALA A 163 5.54 -8.09 -11.51
C ALA A 163 4.32 -8.37 -12.42
N ASN A 164 3.21 -7.66 -12.19
CA ASN A 164 2.02 -7.77 -13.02
C ASN A 164 2.24 -7.27 -14.44
N ASP A 165 2.94 -6.13 -14.58
CA ASP A 165 3.25 -5.56 -15.90
C ASP A 165 4.18 -6.47 -16.69
N GLY A 166 5.24 -6.99 -16.07
CA GLY A 166 6.13 -7.97 -16.69
C GLY A 166 5.40 -9.22 -17.15
N LEU A 167 4.51 -9.74 -16.29
CA LEU A 167 3.72 -10.93 -16.62
C LEU A 167 2.74 -10.68 -17.79
N CYS A 168 1.95 -9.62 -17.73
CA CYS A 168 0.95 -9.30 -18.73
C CYS A 168 1.57 -8.93 -20.09
N SER A 169 2.57 -8.03 -20.08
CA SER A 169 3.21 -7.56 -21.31
C SER A 169 3.94 -8.67 -22.03
N ASN A 170 4.71 -9.47 -21.30
CA ASN A 170 5.48 -10.55 -21.91
C ASN A 170 4.62 -11.76 -22.31
N LEU A 171 3.57 -12.09 -21.56
CA LEU A 171 2.57 -13.05 -21.99
C LEU A 171 1.91 -12.63 -23.30
N SER A 172 1.51 -11.35 -23.39
CA SER A 172 0.91 -10.78 -24.60
C SER A 172 1.85 -10.81 -25.80
N LEU A 173 3.14 -10.53 -25.59
CA LEU A 173 4.17 -10.62 -26.61
C LEU A 173 4.35 -12.05 -27.09
N VAL A 174 4.55 -13.00 -26.18
CA VAL A 174 4.72 -14.43 -26.46
C VAL A 174 3.52 -15.00 -27.24
N THR A 175 2.31 -14.69 -26.79
CA THR A 175 1.09 -15.18 -27.45
C THR A 175 0.88 -14.51 -28.80
N GLY A 176 1.20 -13.22 -28.94
CA GLY A 176 1.12 -12.49 -30.21
C GLY A 176 2.04 -13.06 -31.27
N VAL A 177 3.31 -13.31 -30.92
CA VAL A 177 4.29 -13.93 -31.84
C VAL A 177 3.90 -15.37 -32.15
N ALA A 178 3.41 -16.15 -31.17
CA ALA A 178 2.92 -17.51 -31.41
C ALA A 178 1.74 -17.56 -32.37
N GLY A 179 0.89 -16.53 -32.34
CA GLY A 179 -0.22 -16.38 -33.30
C GLY A 179 0.25 -16.15 -34.74
N ALA A 180 1.31 -15.37 -34.93
CA ALA A 180 1.85 -15.01 -36.23
C ALA A 180 2.74 -16.11 -36.83
N ALA A 181 3.62 -16.71 -36.03
CA ALA A 181 4.60 -17.73 -36.48
C ALA A 181 4.89 -18.71 -35.35
N PRO A 182 4.30 -19.91 -35.38
CA PRO A 182 4.40 -20.87 -34.25
C PRO A 182 5.76 -21.58 -34.17
N SER A 183 6.85 -21.03 -34.77
CA SER A 183 8.19 -21.58 -34.56
C SER A 183 8.63 -21.35 -33.11
N GLY A 184 8.91 -22.41 -32.38
CA GLY A 184 9.28 -22.33 -30.95
C GLY A 184 10.45 -21.40 -30.66
N HIS A 185 11.44 -21.33 -31.57
CA HIS A 185 12.59 -20.43 -31.44
C HIS A 185 12.22 -18.95 -31.54
N ALA A 186 11.34 -18.57 -32.46
CA ALA A 186 10.91 -17.17 -32.60
C ALA A 186 10.13 -16.70 -31.38
N VAL A 187 9.24 -17.56 -30.84
CA VAL A 187 8.43 -17.27 -29.65
C VAL A 187 9.33 -17.13 -28.42
N LEU A 188 10.30 -18.05 -28.23
CA LEU A 188 11.25 -17.99 -27.12
C LEU A 188 12.13 -16.73 -27.21
N LEU A 189 12.68 -16.45 -28.39
CA LEU A 189 13.53 -15.27 -28.61
C LEU A 189 12.76 -13.97 -28.32
N ALA A 190 11.52 -13.87 -28.80
CA ALA A 190 10.64 -12.72 -28.52
C ALA A 190 10.37 -12.59 -27.01
N GLY A 191 10.09 -13.70 -26.32
CA GLY A 191 9.89 -13.68 -24.86
C GLY A 191 11.11 -13.23 -24.09
N ILE A 192 12.31 -13.69 -24.45
CA ILE A 192 13.57 -13.26 -23.82
C ILE A 192 13.83 -11.77 -24.13
N ALA A 193 13.67 -11.37 -25.40
CA ALA A 193 13.85 -9.98 -25.79
C ALA A 193 12.88 -9.05 -25.06
N GLY A 194 11.60 -9.45 -24.95
CA GLY A 194 10.58 -8.72 -24.20
C GLY A 194 10.89 -8.60 -22.70
N LEU A 195 11.37 -9.68 -22.09
CA LEU A 195 11.82 -9.68 -20.70
C LEU A 195 12.96 -8.68 -20.48
N VAL A 196 14.01 -8.76 -21.28
CA VAL A 196 15.20 -7.91 -21.14
C VAL A 196 14.85 -6.44 -21.43
N ALA A 197 14.22 -6.18 -22.58
CA ALA A 197 13.87 -4.82 -22.98
C ALA A 197 12.87 -4.17 -21.99
N GLY A 198 11.87 -4.92 -21.56
CA GLY A 198 10.88 -4.44 -20.60
C GLY A 198 11.46 -4.16 -19.22
N ALA A 199 12.33 -5.05 -18.71
CA ALA A 199 13.00 -4.85 -17.42
C ALA A 199 13.90 -3.60 -17.42
N PHE A 200 14.68 -3.39 -18.48
CA PHE A 200 15.50 -2.17 -18.62
C PHE A 200 14.64 -0.91 -18.80
N SER A 201 13.57 -0.98 -19.62
CA SER A 201 12.67 0.16 -19.83
C SER A 201 12.01 0.59 -18.52
N MET A 202 11.53 -0.37 -17.74
CA MET A 202 10.90 -0.13 -16.43
C MET A 202 11.90 0.47 -15.44
N ALA A 203 13.13 -0.08 -15.38
CA ALA A 203 14.18 0.42 -14.52
C ALA A 203 14.59 1.86 -14.85
N LEU A 204 14.79 2.15 -16.14
CA LEU A 204 15.15 3.49 -16.60
C LEU A 204 14.02 4.50 -16.35
N GLY A 205 12.77 4.11 -16.63
CA GLY A 205 11.59 4.94 -16.35
C GLY A 205 11.47 5.29 -14.88
N GLU A 206 11.66 4.31 -13.99
CA GLU A 206 11.61 4.52 -12.55
C GLU A 206 12.79 5.39 -12.06
N TRP A 207 14.00 5.14 -12.57
CA TRP A 207 15.17 5.94 -12.24
C TRP A 207 14.98 7.41 -12.61
N VAL A 208 14.51 7.70 -13.83
CA VAL A 208 14.22 9.06 -14.29
C VAL A 208 13.12 9.69 -13.45
N SER A 209 12.04 8.97 -13.18
CA SER A 209 10.92 9.46 -12.38
C SER A 209 11.34 9.87 -10.98
N VAL A 210 12.08 9.00 -10.27
CA VAL A 210 12.54 9.28 -8.90
C VAL A 210 13.60 10.38 -8.89
N THR A 211 14.51 10.39 -9.89
CA THR A 211 15.52 11.44 -10.00
C THR A 211 14.88 12.81 -10.22
N SER A 212 13.94 12.91 -11.18
CA SER A 212 13.25 14.17 -11.47
C SER A 212 12.41 14.67 -10.29
N ALA A 213 11.72 13.76 -9.59
CA ALA A 213 10.95 14.12 -8.40
C ALA A 213 11.87 14.63 -7.28
N ARG A 214 13.04 14.01 -7.12
CA ARG A 214 14.04 14.44 -6.14
C ARG A 214 14.67 15.79 -6.48
N GLU A 215 15.01 16.00 -7.74
CA GLU A 215 15.57 17.28 -8.22
C GLU A 215 14.56 18.42 -8.03
N LEU A 216 13.28 18.17 -8.31
CA LEU A 216 12.22 19.15 -8.06
C LEU A 216 12.12 19.46 -6.56
N ALA A 217 12.03 18.44 -5.70
CA ALA A 217 11.96 18.63 -4.26
C ALA A 217 13.18 19.40 -3.70
N GLN A 218 14.39 19.08 -4.18
CA GLN A 218 15.60 19.78 -3.78
C GLN A 218 15.56 21.27 -4.20
N ARG A 219 15.00 21.55 -5.37
CA ARG A 219 14.86 22.93 -5.84
C ARG A 219 13.83 23.71 -5.03
N GLU A 220 12.70 23.09 -4.69
CA GLU A 220 11.68 23.72 -3.84
C GLU A 220 12.25 24.02 -2.45
N VAL A 221 12.97 23.07 -1.83
CA VAL A 221 13.64 23.30 -0.52
C VAL A 221 14.69 24.42 -0.60
N ALA A 222 15.47 24.48 -1.68
CA ALA A 222 16.46 25.54 -1.85
C ALA A 222 15.80 26.93 -2.03
N THR A 223 14.66 26.99 -2.72
CA THR A 223 13.89 28.24 -2.85
C THR A 223 13.38 28.68 -1.49
N GLU A 224 12.83 27.76 -0.69
CA GLU A 224 12.36 28.01 0.66
C GLU A 224 13.47 28.52 1.62
N GLU A 225 14.69 27.96 1.46
CA GLU A 225 15.86 28.42 2.21
C GLU A 225 16.24 29.86 1.84
N ASP A 226 16.22 30.19 0.55
CA ASP A 226 16.50 31.53 0.04
C ASP A 226 15.43 32.54 0.51
N GLU A 227 14.12 32.16 0.53
CA GLU A 227 13.01 32.99 0.99
C GLU A 227 13.09 33.24 2.50
N LEU A 228 13.37 32.19 3.28
CA LEU A 228 13.58 32.31 4.73
C LEU A 228 14.76 33.24 5.09
N GLU A 229 15.83 33.25 4.28
CA GLU A 229 16.96 34.16 4.49
C GLU A 229 16.64 35.58 4.05
N ALA A 230 15.89 35.78 2.96
CA ALA A 230 15.61 37.10 2.37
C ALA A 230 14.46 37.82 3.11
N THR A 231 13.37 37.10 3.44
CA THR A 231 12.14 37.67 3.97
C THR A 231 11.55 36.86 5.14
N PRO A 232 12.29 36.69 6.25
CA PRO A 232 11.87 35.80 7.37
C PRO A 232 10.55 36.21 8.02
N GLU A 233 10.13 37.47 7.88
CA GLU A 233 8.86 37.94 8.45
C GLU A 233 7.68 37.54 7.56
N ASP A 234 7.85 37.52 6.24
CA ASP A 234 6.82 37.04 5.31
C ASP A 234 6.59 35.54 5.51
N GLU A 235 7.67 34.75 5.65
CA GLU A 235 7.60 33.33 5.99
C GLU A 235 6.89 33.06 7.32
N ARG A 236 7.09 33.94 8.31
CA ARG A 236 6.39 33.86 9.58
C ARG A 236 4.88 34.07 9.41
N GLU A 237 4.50 35.07 8.60
CA GLU A 237 3.08 35.36 8.33
C GLU A 237 2.43 34.22 7.55
N GLU A 238 3.14 33.63 6.60
CA GLU A 238 2.67 32.48 5.81
C GLU A 238 2.45 31.24 6.68
N LEU A 239 3.41 30.90 7.52
CA LEU A 239 3.30 29.81 8.50
C LEU A 239 2.17 30.05 9.50
N GLN A 240 1.95 31.32 9.92
CA GLN A 240 0.81 31.69 10.76
C GLN A 240 -0.51 31.38 10.05
N LEU A 241 -0.66 31.79 8.78
CA LEU A 241 -1.88 31.51 7.99
C LEU A 241 -2.13 30.01 7.82
N ILE A 242 -1.08 29.21 7.63
CA ILE A 242 -1.18 27.76 7.58
C ILE A 242 -1.74 27.19 8.89
N TYR A 243 -1.25 27.65 10.05
CA TYR A 243 -1.75 27.19 11.34
C TYR A 243 -3.17 27.71 11.68
N GLU A 244 -3.54 28.90 11.24
CA GLU A 244 -4.92 29.39 11.33
C GLU A 244 -5.87 28.52 10.49
N ALA A 245 -5.46 28.15 9.27
CA ALA A 245 -6.21 27.22 8.42
C ALA A 245 -6.34 25.82 9.04
N LYS A 246 -5.39 25.43 9.90
CA LYS A 246 -5.45 24.18 10.70
C LYS A 246 -6.32 24.30 11.97
N GLY A 247 -6.88 25.48 12.24
CA GLY A 247 -7.86 25.69 13.30
C GLY A 247 -7.32 26.32 14.60
N LEU A 248 -6.07 26.82 14.60
CA LEU A 248 -5.57 27.64 15.71
C LEU A 248 -6.19 29.04 15.65
N SER A 249 -6.31 29.69 16.80
CA SER A 249 -6.65 31.12 16.81
C SER A 249 -5.47 31.95 16.29
N ALA A 250 -5.72 33.16 15.74
CA ALA A 250 -4.67 34.01 15.20
C ALA A 250 -3.54 34.28 16.21
N ALA A 251 -3.88 34.44 17.50
CA ALA A 251 -2.89 34.65 18.55
C ALA A 251 -2.01 33.43 18.84
N GLU A 252 -2.60 32.23 18.85
CA GLU A 252 -1.86 30.96 19.02
C GLU A 252 -1.00 30.67 17.83
N ALA A 253 -1.51 30.88 16.61
CA ALA A 253 -0.78 30.68 15.36
C ALA A 253 0.43 31.62 15.25
N ASP A 254 0.28 32.90 15.57
CA ASP A 254 1.37 33.89 15.58
C ASP A 254 2.45 33.51 16.60
N GLN A 255 2.04 33.15 17.82
CA GLN A 255 3.00 32.74 18.85
C GLN A 255 3.78 31.48 18.42
N LEU A 256 3.10 30.46 17.88
CA LEU A 256 3.71 29.20 17.44
C LEU A 256 4.69 29.45 16.28
N SER A 257 4.29 30.24 15.27
CA SER A 257 5.14 30.59 14.14
C SER A 257 6.43 31.30 14.56
N ARG A 258 6.33 32.27 15.50
CA ARG A 258 7.53 32.94 16.07
C ARG A 258 8.45 31.96 16.80
N GLU A 259 7.90 31.06 17.60
CA GLU A 259 8.70 30.07 18.37
C GLU A 259 9.44 29.08 17.44
N LEU A 260 8.78 28.66 16.35
CA LEU A 260 9.34 27.72 15.38
C LEU A 260 10.44 28.37 14.53
N LEU A 261 10.20 29.58 14.00
CA LEU A 261 11.15 30.29 13.18
C LEU A 261 12.32 30.90 13.95
N ALA A 262 12.19 31.09 15.27
CA ALA A 262 13.31 31.51 16.13
C ALA A 262 14.49 30.52 16.16
N ARG A 263 14.31 29.29 15.65
CA ARG A 263 15.34 28.25 15.63
C ARG A 263 15.76 27.93 14.19
N PRO A 264 16.85 28.49 13.65
CA PRO A 264 17.20 28.39 12.23
C PRO A 264 17.20 26.97 11.64
N ARG A 265 17.68 25.97 12.40
CA ARG A 265 17.68 24.56 11.95
C ARG A 265 16.29 23.93 11.87
N THR A 266 15.39 24.39 12.70
CA THR A 266 14.02 23.89 12.77
C THR A 266 13.12 24.66 11.81
N ALA A 267 13.41 25.93 11.54
CA ALA A 267 12.62 26.79 10.69
C ALA A 267 12.46 26.19 9.27
N LEU A 268 13.56 25.95 8.57
CA LEU A 268 13.53 25.37 7.22
C LEU A 268 12.85 23.99 7.23
N GLU A 269 13.11 23.16 8.25
CA GLU A 269 12.46 21.84 8.35
C GLU A 269 10.95 21.96 8.54
N VAL A 270 10.49 22.92 9.32
CA VAL A 270 9.06 23.16 9.56
C VAL A 270 8.40 23.72 8.30
N LEU A 271 8.96 24.75 7.67
CA LEU A 271 8.44 25.34 6.44
C LEU A 271 8.37 24.29 5.33
N THR A 272 9.45 23.59 5.04
CA THR A 272 9.48 22.51 4.06
C THR A 272 8.39 21.47 4.28
N ARG A 273 8.10 21.13 5.56
CA ARG A 273 7.10 20.11 5.89
C ARG A 273 5.68 20.66 5.85
N GLU A 274 5.46 21.88 6.36
CA GLU A 274 4.14 22.46 6.53
C GLU A 274 3.61 23.11 5.24
N GLU A 275 4.50 23.72 4.47
CA GLU A 275 4.18 24.42 3.25
C GLU A 275 4.32 23.52 2.02
N LEU A 276 5.48 22.93 1.82
CA LEU A 276 5.74 22.08 0.66
C LEU A 276 5.24 20.65 0.81
N GLY A 277 4.95 20.22 2.04
CA GLY A 277 4.59 18.82 2.33
C GLY A 277 5.72 17.82 2.05
N ILE A 278 6.97 18.29 2.06
CA ILE A 278 8.19 17.53 1.79
C ILE A 278 8.86 17.21 3.13
N ASP A 279 9.26 15.96 3.34
CA ASP A 279 10.14 15.61 4.46
C ASP A 279 11.60 15.85 4.05
N PRO A 280 12.31 16.83 4.65
CA PRO A 280 13.71 17.11 4.33
C PRO A 280 14.65 15.91 4.53
N GLY A 281 14.29 14.98 5.43
CA GLY A 281 15.03 13.74 5.67
C GLY A 281 14.81 12.67 4.59
N ASP A 282 13.75 12.80 3.78
CA ASP A 282 13.40 11.85 2.72
C ASP A 282 12.93 12.57 1.45
N LEU A 283 13.88 13.04 0.68
CA LEU A 283 13.66 13.72 -0.62
C LEU A 283 13.25 12.75 -1.75
N GLY A 284 12.52 11.67 -1.44
CA GLY A 284 11.96 10.78 -2.45
C GLY A 284 12.74 9.49 -2.70
N GLY A 285 13.63 9.09 -1.79
CA GLY A 285 14.33 7.81 -1.84
C GLY A 285 15.51 7.75 -2.83
N SER A 286 16.08 6.55 -3.02
CA SER A 286 17.21 6.32 -3.92
C SER A 286 16.72 5.90 -5.31
N PRO A 287 17.08 6.67 -6.39
CA PRO A 287 16.74 6.29 -7.77
C PRO A 287 17.27 4.90 -8.16
N TRP A 288 18.47 4.55 -7.69
CA TRP A 288 19.08 3.24 -7.98
C TRP A 288 18.36 2.08 -7.31
N THR A 289 17.89 2.27 -6.09
CA THR A 289 17.08 1.26 -5.38
C THR A 289 15.73 1.07 -6.08
N ALA A 290 15.08 2.17 -6.48
CA ALA A 290 13.82 2.14 -7.20
C ALA A 290 13.98 1.42 -8.55
N ALA A 291 14.98 1.80 -9.35
CA ALA A 291 15.29 1.18 -10.63
C ALA A 291 15.60 -0.32 -10.51
N GLY A 292 16.47 -0.70 -9.56
CA GLY A 292 16.84 -2.10 -9.34
C GLY A 292 15.65 -2.95 -8.90
N THR A 293 14.79 -2.41 -8.05
CA THR A 293 13.56 -3.10 -7.61
C THR A 293 12.58 -3.28 -8.76
N SER A 294 12.35 -2.23 -9.56
CA SER A 294 11.48 -2.29 -10.74
C SER A 294 11.99 -3.27 -11.78
N PHE A 295 13.32 -3.26 -12.05
CA PHE A 295 13.95 -4.24 -12.92
C PHE A 295 13.69 -5.69 -12.47
N ALA A 296 14.01 -5.97 -11.21
CA ALA A 296 13.90 -7.33 -10.67
C ALA A 296 12.46 -7.85 -10.68
N LEU A 297 11.51 -7.00 -10.29
CA LEU A 297 10.10 -7.40 -10.20
C LEU A 297 9.46 -7.58 -11.58
N PHE A 298 9.78 -6.70 -12.54
CA PHE A 298 9.37 -6.90 -13.93
C PHE A 298 9.97 -8.19 -14.49
N ALA A 299 11.27 -8.41 -14.32
CA ALA A 299 11.95 -9.61 -14.81
C ALA A 299 11.36 -10.90 -14.25
N VAL A 300 11.03 -10.92 -12.94
CA VAL A 300 10.36 -12.08 -12.32
C VAL A 300 8.99 -12.32 -12.96
N GLY A 301 8.18 -11.27 -13.12
CA GLY A 301 6.87 -11.39 -13.78
C GLY A 301 6.98 -11.87 -15.23
N ALA A 302 7.88 -11.25 -16.01
CA ALA A 302 8.12 -11.55 -17.41
C ALA A 302 8.74 -12.93 -17.66
N ALA A 303 9.47 -13.48 -16.68
CA ALA A 303 10.04 -14.83 -16.78
C ALA A 303 8.95 -15.93 -16.76
N ILE A 304 7.82 -15.69 -16.09
CA ILE A 304 6.76 -16.71 -15.93
C ILE A 304 6.27 -17.25 -17.28
N PRO A 305 5.85 -16.42 -18.27
CA PRO A 305 5.42 -16.92 -19.57
C PRO A 305 6.57 -17.47 -20.43
N VAL A 306 7.83 -17.12 -20.16
CA VAL A 306 9.00 -17.55 -20.94
C VAL A 306 9.51 -18.91 -20.48
N LEU A 307 9.50 -19.19 -19.19
CA LEU A 307 10.06 -20.42 -18.62
C LEU A 307 9.56 -21.71 -19.31
N PRO A 308 8.26 -21.92 -19.57
CA PRO A 308 7.79 -23.12 -20.26
C PRO A 308 8.36 -23.30 -21.66
N LEU A 309 8.63 -22.18 -22.36
CA LEU A 309 9.15 -22.21 -23.73
C LEU A 309 10.59 -22.74 -23.84
N VAL A 310 11.32 -22.74 -22.72
CA VAL A 310 12.68 -23.30 -22.64
C VAL A 310 12.66 -24.85 -22.65
N PHE A 311 11.63 -25.45 -22.04
CA PHE A 311 11.56 -26.90 -21.80
C PHE A 311 10.58 -27.59 -22.71
N VAL A 312 9.60 -26.88 -23.25
CA VAL A 312 8.54 -27.43 -24.10
C VAL A 312 8.53 -26.67 -25.43
N SER A 313 8.20 -27.31 -26.54
CA SER A 313 8.14 -26.71 -27.86
C SER A 313 6.74 -26.80 -28.49
N GLY A 314 6.50 -26.01 -29.53
CA GLY A 314 5.25 -25.99 -30.27
C GLY A 314 4.05 -25.46 -29.48
N TRP A 315 2.85 -25.81 -29.88
CA TRP A 315 1.61 -25.34 -29.28
C TRP A 315 1.43 -25.76 -27.82
N ALA A 316 2.03 -26.89 -27.41
CA ALA A 316 2.02 -27.33 -26.04
C ALA A 316 2.73 -26.30 -25.12
N ALA A 317 3.86 -25.74 -25.57
CA ALA A 317 4.60 -24.71 -24.83
C ALA A 317 3.75 -23.46 -24.61
N VAL A 318 3.06 -23.00 -25.65
CA VAL A 318 2.16 -21.83 -25.57
C VAL A 318 1.01 -22.10 -24.60
N GLY A 319 0.40 -23.29 -24.66
CA GLY A 319 -0.67 -23.70 -23.75
C GLY A 319 -0.22 -23.75 -22.29
N VAL A 320 0.95 -24.30 -22.01
CA VAL A 320 1.54 -24.37 -20.66
C VAL A 320 1.88 -22.96 -20.17
N SER A 321 2.51 -22.14 -21.04
CA SER A 321 2.83 -20.74 -20.73
C SER A 321 1.58 -19.95 -20.34
N ALA A 322 0.52 -20.04 -21.13
CA ALA A 322 -0.75 -19.36 -20.85
C ALA A 322 -1.38 -19.86 -19.54
N SER A 323 -1.33 -21.17 -19.28
CA SER A 323 -1.92 -21.75 -18.06
C SER A 323 -1.18 -21.33 -16.79
N ILE A 324 0.15 -21.37 -16.79
CA ILE A 324 0.97 -20.91 -15.64
C ILE A 324 0.80 -19.41 -15.44
N SER A 325 0.77 -18.63 -16.52
CA SER A 325 0.53 -17.20 -16.45
C SER A 325 -0.87 -16.86 -15.91
N ALA A 326 -1.89 -17.61 -16.28
CA ALA A 326 -3.24 -17.47 -15.75
C ALA A 326 -3.31 -17.68 -14.24
N LEU A 327 -2.61 -18.74 -13.74
CA LEU A 327 -2.49 -19.00 -12.30
C LEU A 327 -1.72 -17.88 -11.59
N ALA A 328 -0.65 -17.40 -12.19
CA ALA A 328 0.14 -16.28 -11.63
C ALA A 328 -0.65 -14.97 -11.61
N LEU A 329 -1.42 -14.65 -12.65
CA LEU A 329 -2.32 -13.48 -12.68
C LEU A 329 -3.37 -13.56 -11.57
N PHE A 330 -4.00 -14.73 -11.40
CA PHE A 330 -4.94 -14.93 -10.30
C PHE A 330 -4.23 -14.77 -8.95
N GLY A 331 -3.03 -15.33 -8.79
CA GLY A 331 -2.21 -15.22 -7.57
C GLY A 331 -1.82 -13.78 -7.24
N ILE A 332 -1.42 -12.97 -8.22
CA ILE A 332 -1.14 -11.54 -8.05
C ILE A 332 -2.42 -10.81 -7.62
N GLY A 333 -3.54 -11.07 -8.29
CA GLY A 333 -4.84 -10.52 -7.90
C GLY A 333 -5.26 -10.91 -6.48
N ALA A 334 -5.00 -12.14 -6.08
CA ALA A 334 -5.22 -12.63 -4.72
C ALA A 334 -4.29 -11.92 -3.70
N ALA A 335 -3.01 -11.74 -4.04
CA ALA A 335 -2.04 -11.06 -3.18
C ALA A 335 -2.42 -9.60 -2.90
N ILE A 336 -2.97 -8.89 -3.89
CA ILE A 336 -3.49 -7.52 -3.72
C ILE A 336 -4.57 -7.46 -2.63
N THR A 337 -5.34 -8.53 -2.44
CA THR A 337 -6.43 -8.54 -1.43
C THR A 337 -5.92 -8.54 0.01
N VAL A 338 -4.68 -8.96 0.22
CA VAL A 338 -4.04 -8.86 1.55
C VAL A 338 -3.98 -7.39 1.99
N LEU A 339 -3.71 -6.48 1.04
CA LEU A 339 -3.63 -5.04 1.29
C LEU A 339 -5.01 -4.37 1.27
N THR A 340 -5.85 -4.72 0.29
CA THR A 340 -7.10 -4.00 0.04
C THR A 340 -8.29 -4.55 0.84
N GLY A 341 -8.17 -5.72 1.46
CA GLY A 341 -9.27 -6.36 2.20
C GLY A 341 -10.44 -6.84 1.33
N ARG A 342 -10.28 -6.82 0.01
CA ARG A 342 -11.34 -7.25 -0.92
C ARG A 342 -11.39 -8.77 -1.07
N SER A 343 -12.47 -9.28 -1.69
CA SER A 343 -12.65 -10.70 -1.97
C SER A 343 -11.57 -11.23 -2.91
N VAL A 344 -10.86 -12.27 -2.50
CA VAL A 344 -9.81 -12.98 -3.27
C VAL A 344 -10.33 -13.40 -4.64
N TRP A 345 -11.51 -14.02 -4.67
CA TRP A 345 -12.11 -14.50 -5.91
C TRP A 345 -12.42 -13.40 -6.91
N ARG A 346 -13.02 -12.27 -6.45
CA ARG A 346 -13.35 -11.15 -7.34
C ARG A 346 -12.10 -10.48 -7.88
N THR A 347 -11.10 -10.25 -7.06
CA THR A 347 -9.87 -9.56 -7.47
C THR A 347 -8.97 -10.46 -8.29
N GLY A 348 -8.82 -11.74 -7.90
CA GLY A 348 -8.07 -12.73 -8.67
C GLY A 348 -8.68 -12.99 -10.04
N LEU A 349 -10.00 -13.20 -10.10
CA LEU A 349 -10.69 -13.42 -11.37
C LEU A 349 -10.63 -12.18 -12.28
N ARG A 350 -10.80 -10.99 -11.73
CA ARG A 350 -10.66 -9.74 -12.51
C ARG A 350 -9.27 -9.65 -13.15
N GLN A 351 -8.20 -9.91 -12.38
CA GLN A 351 -6.84 -9.84 -12.86
C GLN A 351 -6.56 -10.88 -13.95
N LEU A 352 -7.03 -12.11 -13.74
CA LEU A 352 -6.96 -13.20 -14.71
C LEU A 352 -7.70 -12.83 -16.02
N VAL A 353 -8.94 -12.37 -15.94
CA VAL A 353 -9.73 -12.01 -17.13
C VAL A 353 -9.07 -10.89 -17.92
N LEU A 354 -8.61 -9.83 -17.26
CA LEU A 354 -7.94 -8.71 -17.94
C LEU A 354 -6.64 -9.14 -18.63
N GLY A 355 -5.77 -9.88 -17.93
CA GLY A 355 -4.52 -10.33 -18.51
C GLY A 355 -4.70 -11.34 -19.64
N MET A 356 -5.61 -12.30 -19.48
CA MET A 356 -5.92 -13.28 -20.55
C MET A 356 -6.62 -12.64 -21.75
N SER A 357 -7.43 -11.59 -21.53
CA SER A 357 -8.04 -10.84 -22.64
C SER A 357 -6.98 -10.08 -23.45
N ALA A 358 -5.98 -9.49 -22.79
CA ALA A 358 -4.85 -8.86 -23.47
C ALA A 358 -4.06 -9.89 -24.31
N ALA A 359 -3.71 -11.04 -23.71
CA ALA A 359 -3.02 -12.11 -24.41
C ALA A 359 -3.84 -12.68 -25.59
N GLY A 360 -5.14 -12.87 -25.43
CA GLY A 360 -6.04 -13.31 -26.51
C GLY A 360 -6.16 -12.31 -27.65
N SER A 361 -6.20 -11.02 -27.32
CA SER A 361 -6.23 -9.94 -28.31
C SER A 361 -4.94 -9.91 -29.15
N THR A 362 -3.77 -9.98 -28.48
CA THR A 362 -2.47 -9.99 -29.19
C THR A 362 -2.27 -11.26 -30.00
N PHE A 363 -2.71 -12.42 -29.50
CA PHE A 363 -2.72 -13.67 -30.28
C PHE A 363 -3.55 -13.54 -31.56
N THR A 364 -4.76 -12.97 -31.46
CA THR A 364 -5.67 -12.78 -32.61
C THR A 364 -5.05 -11.84 -33.64
N ILE A 365 -4.50 -10.71 -33.18
CA ILE A 365 -3.79 -9.76 -34.04
C ILE A 365 -2.59 -10.44 -34.70
N GLY A 366 -1.76 -11.17 -33.94
CA GLY A 366 -0.62 -11.90 -34.48
C GLY A 366 -1.04 -12.88 -35.57
N ARG A 367 -2.12 -13.63 -35.37
CA ARG A 367 -2.64 -14.57 -36.37
C ARG A 367 -3.12 -13.87 -37.65
N LEU A 368 -3.82 -12.73 -37.51
CA LEU A 368 -4.26 -11.98 -38.67
C LEU A 368 -3.09 -11.41 -39.46
N VAL A 369 -2.07 -10.88 -38.77
CA VAL A 369 -0.85 -10.36 -39.42
C VAL A 369 -0.04 -11.50 -40.05
N GLY A 370 0.13 -12.64 -39.35
CA GLY A 370 0.83 -13.79 -39.89
C GLY A 370 0.22 -14.34 -41.17
N VAL A 371 -1.12 -14.39 -41.25
CA VAL A 371 -1.82 -14.80 -42.49
C VAL A 371 -1.69 -13.76 -43.61
N ALA A 372 -1.57 -12.47 -43.28
CA ALA A 372 -1.46 -11.41 -44.28
C ALA A 372 -0.04 -11.29 -44.88
N ILE A 373 1.00 -11.76 -44.17
CA ILE A 373 2.40 -11.63 -44.62
C ILE A 373 2.95 -12.95 -45.21
N GLY A 374 2.37 -14.10 -44.87
CA GLY A 374 2.77 -15.42 -45.38
C GLY A 374 1.89 -15.89 -46.50
#